data_fd912e8fb22b99cb0f2d1a2224e2aa5e
#
_entry.id   fd912e8fb22b99cb0f2d1a2224e2aa5e
#
_cell.length_a   1.000
_cell.length_b   1.000
_cell.length_c   1.000
_cell.angle_alpha   90.00
_cell.angle_beta   90.00
_cell.angle_gamma   90.00
#
_symmetry.space_group_name_H-M   'P 1'
#
loop_
_entity.id
_entity.type
_entity.pdbx_description
1 polymer ?
#
loop_
_entity_poly.entity_id
_entity_poly.type
_entity_poly.pdbx_seq_one_letter_code
_entity_poly.pdbx_strand_id
1 'polypeptide(L)'
;MKTIKYIAAFLPLASLLVSCNDDFLDRYPQDSVTNETYWKTEEQLRAALYPCYETFEYELLIKWAESTAETVIWGDKNSGLSKVSGGKHAYTDGFPFTSYWRYSYGHIHTCNNFLDNYNRAEIDQDVKDVYAAEVKVIRSWVYFMLTTFFGDVPWINHVITSEGAYGPRTPRSEVIDSLMTDLDWAASKLPHERQTGDNVGRIDRWGALAMKARIALQNERYDIAAKAAKEIIDNGPYDLYDYEKLYHLEGDIENNPDNNEAIISSIYVNDIRNNNMSNETCSPVDFIRFNPTKTLVDAYLCIDGMPAKPGLEYYKRTDIKTSPLYKYPEEHYADYFQNRDPRMRMTLFTPGDQWGGGDDGDAEYRRP
;
A
#
# COMPACT_ATOMS: atom_id res chain seq x y z
N MET A 1 -28.24 67.53 44.65
CA MET A 1 -28.61 67.36 43.22
C MET A 1 -27.42 67.29 42.20
N LYS A 2 -26.22 67.68 42.61
CA LYS A 2 -25.06 67.60 41.65
C LYS A 2 -24.40 66.23 41.54
N THR A 3 -24.47 65.38 42.56
CA THR A 3 -23.91 64.03 42.62
C THR A 3 -24.64 63.00 41.74
N ILE A 4 -25.96 63.16 41.56
CA ILE A 4 -26.78 62.23 40.73
C ILE A 4 -26.53 62.41 39.25
N LYS A 5 -26.08 63.60 38.79
CA LYS A 5 -25.77 63.84 37.37
C LYS A 5 -24.50 63.15 36.91
N TYR A 6 -23.55 62.86 37.79
CA TYR A 6 -22.31 62.19 37.45
C TYR A 6 -22.46 60.63 37.41
N ILE A 7 -23.38 60.11 38.25
CA ILE A 7 -23.69 58.64 38.23
C ILE A 7 -24.46 58.27 36.97
N ALA A 8 -25.37 59.13 36.47
CA ALA A 8 -26.12 58.92 35.27
C ALA A 8 -25.25 59.01 33.96
N ALA A 9 -24.09 59.73 34.02
CA ALA A 9 -23.16 59.84 32.89
C ALA A 9 -22.15 58.69 32.82
N PHE A 10 -21.93 57.96 33.95
CA PHE A 10 -20.99 56.83 33.98
C PHE A 10 -21.62 55.47 33.59
N LEU A 11 -22.94 55.33 33.69
CA LEU A 11 -23.65 54.10 33.33
C LEU A 11 -23.58 53.76 31.82
N PRO A 12 -23.70 54.71 30.86
CA PRO A 12 -23.55 54.39 29.45
C PRO A 12 -22.09 54.13 28.98
N LEU A 13 -21.10 54.55 29.77
CA LEU A 13 -19.68 54.32 29.42
C LEU A 13 -19.22 52.93 29.87
N ALA A 14 -19.83 52.35 30.92
CA ALA A 14 -19.53 51.00 31.37
C ALA A 14 -20.14 49.93 30.46
N SER A 15 -21.21 50.23 29.71
CA SER A 15 -21.83 49.28 28.74
C SER A 15 -21.08 49.22 27.42
N LEU A 16 -20.10 50.08 27.14
CA LEU A 16 -19.27 50.02 25.94
C LEU A 16 -18.04 49.10 26.09
N LEU A 17 -17.78 48.58 27.30
CA LEU A 17 -16.64 47.70 27.57
C LEU A 17 -16.96 46.20 27.52
N VAL A 18 -18.22 45.83 27.24
CA VAL A 18 -18.67 44.41 27.23
C VAL A 18 -18.84 43.86 25.81
N SER A 19 -18.48 44.61 24.79
CA SER A 19 -18.63 44.19 23.37
C SER A 19 -17.32 43.87 22.71
N CYS A 20 -16.47 43.10 23.37
CA CYS A 20 -15.44 42.33 22.63
C CYS A 20 -15.90 40.87 22.65
N ASN A 21 -16.69 40.51 21.66
CA ASN A 21 -16.86 39.12 21.29
C ASN A 21 -15.62 38.80 20.46
N ASP A 22 -14.63 38.11 21.02
CA ASP A 22 -13.40 37.71 20.32
C ASP A 22 -13.73 36.90 19.06
N ASP A 23 -14.87 36.21 19.05
CA ASP A 23 -15.36 35.43 17.90
C ASP A 23 -15.81 36.29 16.69
N PHE A 24 -15.98 37.62 16.86
CA PHE A 24 -16.44 38.49 15.76
C PHE A 24 -15.33 38.75 14.72
N LEU A 25 -14.09 38.65 15.12
CA LEU A 25 -12.91 38.85 14.22
C LEU A 25 -12.44 37.56 13.56
N ASP A 26 -12.81 36.40 14.10
CA ASP A 26 -12.49 35.09 13.50
C ASP A 26 -13.48 34.76 12.38
N ARG A 27 -13.36 35.51 11.28
CA ARG A 27 -14.12 35.21 10.07
C ARG A 27 -13.37 34.22 9.21
N TYR A 28 -13.77 32.97 9.29
CA TYR A 28 -13.32 31.98 8.32
C TYR A 28 -13.97 32.25 6.94
N PRO A 29 -13.21 32.12 5.83
CA PRO A 29 -13.79 32.24 4.50
C PRO A 29 -14.95 31.25 4.34
N GLN A 30 -16.13 31.74 3.96
CA GLN A 30 -17.32 30.87 3.77
C GLN A 30 -17.28 30.07 2.46
N ASP A 31 -16.38 30.44 1.57
CA ASP A 31 -16.16 29.87 0.23
C ASP A 31 -14.97 28.92 0.16
N SER A 32 -14.25 28.72 1.27
CA SER A 32 -13.13 27.77 1.35
C SER A 32 -13.25 26.91 2.59
N VAL A 33 -12.94 25.62 2.41
CA VAL A 33 -12.87 24.66 3.51
C VAL A 33 -11.57 24.90 4.26
N THR A 34 -11.67 25.34 5.53
CA THR A 34 -10.51 25.48 6.43
C THR A 34 -10.46 24.33 7.40
N ASN A 35 -9.31 24.11 8.02
CA ASN A 35 -9.17 23.06 9.05
C ASN A 35 -10.11 23.27 10.24
N GLU A 36 -10.53 24.51 10.52
CA GLU A 36 -11.45 24.87 11.59
C GLU A 36 -12.92 24.56 11.25
N THR A 37 -13.28 24.65 9.99
CA THR A 37 -14.67 24.41 9.52
C THR A 37 -14.90 22.97 9.04
N TYR A 38 -13.84 22.24 8.74
CA TYR A 38 -13.85 20.83 8.40
C TYR A 38 -13.93 19.95 9.66
N TRP A 39 -14.00 18.66 9.54
CA TRP A 39 -13.97 17.67 10.62
C TRP A 39 -15.19 17.68 11.55
N LYS A 40 -16.40 17.96 11.04
CA LYS A 40 -17.61 18.03 11.85
C LYS A 40 -18.58 16.88 11.63
N THR A 41 -18.61 16.31 10.44
CA THR A 41 -19.57 15.28 10.05
C THR A 41 -18.89 13.98 9.64
N GLU A 42 -19.65 12.90 9.58
CA GLU A 42 -19.16 11.60 9.11
C GLU A 42 -18.71 11.64 7.64
N GLU A 43 -19.43 12.35 6.78
CA GLU A 43 -19.08 12.51 5.38
C GLU A 43 -17.73 13.20 5.21
N GLN A 44 -17.42 14.17 6.08
CA GLN A 44 -16.12 14.83 6.09
C GLN A 44 -15.01 13.89 6.57
N LEU A 45 -15.25 13.06 7.58
CA LEU A 45 -14.30 12.02 7.99
C LEU A 45 -14.07 11.01 6.86
N ARG A 46 -15.14 10.56 6.22
CA ARG A 46 -15.06 9.64 5.09
C ARG A 46 -14.25 10.24 3.93
N ALA A 47 -14.50 11.50 3.59
CA ALA A 47 -13.75 12.22 2.56
C ALA A 47 -12.25 12.39 2.92
N ALA A 48 -11.93 12.62 4.21
CA ALA A 48 -10.56 12.72 4.69
C ALA A 48 -9.84 11.35 4.78
N LEU A 49 -10.59 10.26 4.90
CA LEU A 49 -10.04 8.90 4.91
C LEU A 49 -9.49 8.49 3.54
N TYR A 50 -10.16 8.84 2.44
CA TYR A 50 -9.77 8.41 1.10
C TYR A 50 -8.31 8.74 0.73
N PRO A 51 -7.79 9.96 0.97
CA PRO A 51 -6.37 10.25 0.74
C PRO A 51 -5.40 9.37 1.53
N CYS A 52 -5.81 8.82 2.68
CA CYS A 52 -4.98 7.87 3.41
C CYS A 52 -4.87 6.55 2.65
N TYR A 53 -5.93 6.07 2.02
CA TYR A 53 -5.94 4.85 1.22
C TYR A 53 -5.10 4.95 -0.07
N GLU A 54 -4.82 6.15 -0.59
CA GLU A 54 -3.92 6.34 -1.74
C GLU A 54 -2.52 5.77 -1.49
N THR A 55 -2.16 5.53 -0.24
CA THR A 55 -0.92 4.85 0.15
C THR A 55 -0.79 3.47 -0.52
N PHE A 56 -1.87 2.73 -0.66
CA PHE A 56 -1.88 1.40 -1.29
C PHE A 56 -1.82 1.45 -2.81
N GLU A 57 -1.99 2.63 -3.41
CA GLU A 57 -1.90 2.85 -4.85
C GLU A 57 -0.51 3.24 -5.29
N TYR A 58 0.35 3.63 -4.35
CA TYR A 58 1.64 4.17 -4.69
C TYR A 58 2.55 3.08 -5.27
N GLU A 59 2.77 3.14 -6.56
CA GLU A 59 3.48 2.14 -7.35
C GLU A 59 4.86 1.75 -6.81
N LEU A 60 5.60 2.72 -6.25
CA LEU A 60 6.90 2.47 -5.64
C LEU A 60 6.84 1.55 -4.43
N LEU A 61 5.74 1.62 -3.66
CA LEU A 61 5.60 0.84 -2.43
C LEU A 61 5.07 -0.58 -2.67
N ILE A 62 4.56 -0.86 -3.86
CA ILE A 62 3.96 -2.15 -4.19
C ILE A 62 4.67 -2.79 -5.38
N LYS A 63 4.40 -2.32 -6.60
CA LYS A 63 4.86 -3.02 -7.80
C LYS A 63 6.35 -2.83 -8.09
N TRP A 64 6.92 -1.67 -7.83
CA TRP A 64 8.35 -1.45 -8.08
C TRP A 64 9.22 -2.06 -6.99
N ALA A 65 8.71 -2.21 -5.76
CA ALA A 65 9.42 -2.93 -4.71
C ALA A 65 9.69 -4.39 -5.11
N GLU A 66 8.74 -5.05 -5.78
CA GLU A 66 8.92 -6.41 -6.29
C GLU A 66 10.10 -6.52 -7.26
N SER A 67 10.34 -5.47 -8.07
CA SER A 67 11.48 -5.42 -9.01
C SER A 67 12.84 -5.30 -8.33
N THR A 68 12.89 -5.13 -7.03
CA THR A 68 14.12 -5.15 -6.21
C THR A 68 14.34 -6.48 -5.51
N ALA A 69 13.41 -7.42 -5.63
CA ALA A 69 13.46 -8.75 -5.04
C ALA A 69 14.16 -9.79 -5.95
N GLU A 70 14.21 -11.03 -5.49
CA GLU A 70 14.79 -12.14 -6.24
C GLU A 70 13.86 -12.71 -7.30
N THR A 71 12.57 -12.36 -7.26
CA THR A 71 11.52 -12.95 -8.10
C THR A 71 11.35 -12.24 -9.43
N VAL A 72 11.51 -10.92 -9.44
CA VAL A 72 11.29 -10.07 -10.61
C VAL A 72 12.50 -9.18 -10.88
N ILE A 73 12.82 -9.01 -12.17
CA ILE A 73 13.84 -8.06 -12.61
C ILE A 73 13.19 -6.96 -13.46
N TRP A 74 13.62 -5.73 -13.22
CA TRP A 74 13.24 -4.60 -14.05
C TRP A 74 13.98 -4.60 -15.39
N GLY A 75 13.26 -4.50 -16.48
CA GLY A 75 13.83 -4.66 -17.85
C GLY A 75 14.85 -3.60 -18.23
N ASP A 76 14.80 -2.39 -17.67
CA ASP A 76 15.82 -1.38 -17.91
C ASP A 76 17.00 -1.54 -16.93
N LYS A 77 18.10 -2.05 -17.44
CA LYS A 77 19.34 -2.28 -16.67
C LYS A 77 19.98 -1.03 -16.08
N ASN A 78 19.63 0.15 -16.57
CA ASN A 78 20.19 1.43 -16.10
C ASN A 78 19.29 2.09 -15.03
N SER A 79 18.11 1.55 -14.77
CA SER A 79 17.21 2.08 -13.76
C SER A 79 17.79 1.93 -12.33
N GLY A 80 17.34 2.76 -11.41
CA GLY A 80 17.67 2.61 -9.99
C GLY A 80 17.21 1.27 -9.43
N LEU A 81 16.06 0.74 -9.89
CA LEU A 81 15.52 -0.56 -9.47
C LEU A 81 16.48 -1.69 -9.85
N SER A 82 16.99 -1.70 -11.07
CA SER A 82 17.96 -2.71 -11.53
C SER A 82 19.31 -2.60 -10.82
N LYS A 83 19.70 -1.41 -10.38
CA LYS A 83 20.88 -1.25 -9.53
C LYS A 83 20.67 -1.87 -8.17
N VAL A 84 19.47 -1.74 -7.57
CA VAL A 84 19.14 -2.34 -6.29
C VAL A 84 19.15 -3.87 -6.40
N SER A 85 18.38 -4.45 -7.30
CA SER A 85 18.33 -5.90 -7.49
C SER A 85 19.70 -6.52 -7.86
N GLY A 86 20.55 -5.76 -8.55
CA GLY A 86 21.91 -6.15 -8.90
C GLY A 86 22.96 -5.88 -7.80
N GLY A 87 22.58 -5.35 -6.63
CA GLY A 87 23.51 -5.00 -5.56
C GLY A 87 24.51 -3.89 -5.91
N LYS A 88 24.17 -3.02 -6.87
CA LYS A 88 25.06 -1.99 -7.42
C LYS A 88 24.67 -0.57 -7.01
N HIS A 89 23.66 -0.43 -6.15
CA HIS A 89 23.23 0.88 -5.67
C HIS A 89 24.26 1.50 -4.73
N ALA A 90 24.36 2.83 -4.74
CA ALA A 90 25.21 3.61 -3.87
C ALA A 90 24.37 4.65 -3.12
N TYR A 91 24.88 5.19 -2.01
CA TYR A 91 24.19 6.21 -1.23
C TYR A 91 23.92 7.50 -2.01
N THR A 92 24.61 7.71 -3.13
CA THR A 92 24.41 8.83 -4.05
C THR A 92 23.31 8.59 -5.07
N ASP A 93 22.81 7.36 -5.19
CA ASP A 93 21.71 7.05 -6.09
C ASP A 93 20.41 7.57 -5.49
N GLY A 94 19.72 8.49 -6.19
CA GLY A 94 18.49 9.09 -5.68
C GLY A 94 17.30 8.15 -5.73
N PHE A 95 16.94 7.70 -6.93
CA PHE A 95 15.84 6.78 -7.15
C PHE A 95 16.29 5.31 -6.96
N PRO A 96 15.48 4.42 -6.31
CA PRO A 96 14.14 4.67 -5.77
C PRO A 96 14.09 5.25 -4.35
N PHE A 97 15.20 5.25 -3.61
CA PHE A 97 15.20 5.50 -2.16
C PHE A 97 14.74 6.90 -1.76
N THR A 98 15.16 7.94 -2.50
CA THR A 98 14.71 9.32 -2.24
C THR A 98 13.20 9.45 -2.41
N SER A 99 12.65 8.77 -3.41
CA SER A 99 11.21 8.74 -3.66
C SER A 99 10.47 8.01 -2.57
N TYR A 100 10.94 6.82 -2.15
CA TYR A 100 10.37 6.07 -1.03
C TYR A 100 10.27 6.92 0.23
N TRP A 101 11.38 7.55 0.61
CA TRP A 101 11.43 8.40 1.80
C TRP A 101 10.43 9.53 1.74
N ARG A 102 10.48 10.31 0.67
CA ARG A 102 9.64 11.50 0.50
C ARG A 102 8.14 11.17 0.50
N TYR A 103 7.74 10.17 -0.28
CA TYR A 103 6.33 9.81 -0.39
C TYR A 103 5.81 9.15 0.88
N SER A 104 6.60 8.31 1.51
CA SER A 104 6.21 7.69 2.78
C SER A 104 5.91 8.75 3.86
N TYR A 105 6.77 9.74 4.03
CA TYR A 105 6.50 10.82 4.97
C TYR A 105 5.35 11.74 4.53
N GLY A 106 5.08 11.87 3.24
CA GLY A 106 3.88 12.50 2.73
C GLY A 106 2.61 11.78 3.17
N HIS A 107 2.57 10.46 3.01
CA HIS A 107 1.45 9.63 3.48
C HIS A 107 1.31 9.60 5.00
N ILE A 108 2.42 9.54 5.74
CA ILE A 108 2.41 9.67 7.21
C ILE A 108 1.79 11.01 7.63
N HIS A 109 2.16 12.11 6.97
CA HIS A 109 1.57 13.42 7.24
C HIS A 109 0.05 13.42 7.01
N THR A 110 -0.42 12.85 5.91
CA THR A 110 -1.86 12.71 5.62
C THR A 110 -2.57 11.90 6.72
N CYS A 111 -2.01 10.75 7.11
CA CYS A 111 -2.56 9.94 8.20
C CYS A 111 -2.56 10.70 9.54
N ASN A 112 -1.47 11.40 9.86
CA ASN A 112 -1.38 12.16 11.10
C ASN A 112 -2.37 13.33 11.13
N ASN A 113 -2.56 14.02 10.00
CA ASN A 113 -3.56 15.08 9.90
C ASN A 113 -4.97 14.55 10.18
N PHE A 114 -5.29 13.35 9.70
CA PHE A 114 -6.53 12.69 10.04
C PHE A 114 -6.62 12.39 11.54
N LEU A 115 -5.59 11.73 12.10
CA LEU A 115 -5.57 11.28 13.49
C LEU A 115 -5.57 12.44 14.51
N ASP A 116 -5.00 13.58 14.15
CA ASP A 116 -5.01 14.77 15.01
C ASP A 116 -6.38 15.48 15.04
N ASN A 117 -7.23 15.25 14.00
CA ASN A 117 -8.47 16.01 13.85
C ASN A 117 -9.76 15.17 13.96
N TYR A 118 -9.75 13.85 13.79
CA TYR A 118 -10.95 13.01 13.68
C TYR A 118 -11.90 13.13 14.89
N ASN A 119 -11.36 13.39 16.08
CA ASN A 119 -12.16 13.57 17.30
C ASN A 119 -13.03 14.82 17.32
N ARG A 120 -12.80 15.76 16.40
CA ARG A 120 -13.59 17.01 16.29
C ARG A 120 -14.97 16.78 15.67
N ALA A 121 -15.20 15.63 15.04
CA ALA A 121 -16.51 15.30 14.47
C ALA A 121 -17.56 15.14 15.56
N GLU A 122 -18.73 15.72 15.31
CA GLU A 122 -19.86 15.72 16.24
C GLU A 122 -20.75 14.48 15.99
N ILE A 123 -20.13 13.30 16.03
CA ILE A 123 -20.76 11.98 15.82
C ILE A 123 -20.36 11.03 16.94
N ASP A 124 -20.96 9.84 16.95
CA ASP A 124 -20.67 8.80 17.93
C ASP A 124 -19.16 8.45 17.95
N GLN A 125 -18.61 8.24 19.16
CA GLN A 125 -17.19 7.96 19.33
C GLN A 125 -16.78 6.62 18.70
N ASP A 126 -17.64 5.60 18.78
CA ASP A 126 -17.33 4.30 18.21
C ASP A 126 -17.23 4.38 16.67
N VAL A 127 -18.05 5.21 16.03
CA VAL A 127 -17.94 5.49 14.59
C VAL A 127 -16.62 6.20 14.26
N LYS A 128 -16.25 7.24 15.03
CA LYS A 128 -14.94 7.92 14.87
C LYS A 128 -13.77 6.98 15.04
N ASP A 129 -13.84 6.08 16.01
CA ASP A 129 -12.79 5.13 16.33
C ASP A 129 -12.57 4.13 15.17
N VAL A 130 -13.63 3.72 14.47
CA VAL A 130 -13.51 2.88 13.27
C VAL A 130 -12.69 3.58 12.19
N TYR A 131 -12.99 4.83 11.87
CA TYR A 131 -12.24 5.62 10.89
C TYR A 131 -10.77 5.79 11.30
N ALA A 132 -10.52 6.11 12.57
CA ALA A 132 -9.16 6.25 13.08
C ALA A 132 -8.39 4.92 13.07
N ALA A 133 -9.07 3.81 13.30
CA ALA A 133 -8.49 2.48 13.26
C ALA A 133 -7.99 2.11 11.87
N GLU A 134 -8.77 2.38 10.82
CA GLU A 134 -8.32 2.21 9.43
C GLU A 134 -7.05 3.02 9.14
N VAL A 135 -7.03 4.30 9.52
CA VAL A 135 -5.87 5.17 9.30
C VAL A 135 -4.63 4.68 10.05
N LYS A 136 -4.79 4.12 11.26
CA LYS A 136 -3.68 3.52 12.01
C LYS A 136 -3.11 2.28 11.31
N VAL A 137 -3.95 1.42 10.72
CA VAL A 137 -3.49 0.28 9.91
C VAL A 137 -2.72 0.76 8.69
N ILE A 138 -3.23 1.75 7.97
CA ILE A 138 -2.58 2.33 6.79
C ILE A 138 -1.23 2.95 7.16
N ARG A 139 -1.17 3.76 8.22
CA ARG A 139 0.08 4.36 8.71
C ARG A 139 1.08 3.29 9.14
N SER A 140 0.61 2.21 9.74
CA SER A 140 1.46 1.07 10.13
C SER A 140 2.11 0.42 8.91
N TRP A 141 1.39 0.28 7.81
CA TRP A 141 1.96 -0.21 6.55
C TRP A 141 3.10 0.69 6.04
N VAL A 142 2.89 2.01 6.04
CA VAL A 142 3.92 2.95 5.58
C VAL A 142 5.18 2.86 6.43
N TYR A 143 5.05 2.83 7.75
CA TYR A 143 6.18 2.68 8.66
C TYR A 143 6.86 1.32 8.54
N PHE A 144 6.09 0.25 8.32
CA PHE A 144 6.66 -1.06 8.04
C PHE A 144 7.56 -1.04 6.81
N MET A 145 7.10 -0.44 5.72
CA MET A 145 7.91 -0.30 4.51
C MET A 145 9.14 0.58 4.74
N LEU A 146 9.00 1.72 5.42
CA LEU A 146 10.13 2.57 5.79
C LEU A 146 11.18 1.83 6.61
N THR A 147 10.77 1.14 7.67
CA THR A 147 11.70 0.41 8.53
C THR A 147 12.35 -0.80 7.84
N THR A 148 11.66 -1.37 6.86
CA THR A 148 12.21 -2.46 6.04
C THR A 148 13.35 -1.96 5.15
N PHE A 149 13.20 -0.79 4.52
CA PHE A 149 14.22 -0.26 3.60
C PHE A 149 15.30 0.57 4.29
N PHE A 150 14.99 1.26 5.39
CA PHE A 150 15.90 2.25 5.98
C PHE A 150 16.34 1.93 7.41
N GLY A 151 15.84 0.85 8.01
CA GLY A 151 16.12 0.51 9.41
C GLY A 151 15.50 1.52 10.38
N ASP A 152 16.33 2.22 11.16
CA ASP A 152 15.87 3.27 12.05
C ASP A 152 15.36 4.47 11.27
N VAL A 153 14.19 5.02 11.68
CA VAL A 153 13.51 6.13 11.00
C VAL A 153 12.89 7.08 12.03
N PRO A 154 12.71 8.37 11.74
CA PRO A 154 11.97 9.26 12.61
C PRO A 154 10.53 8.77 12.83
N TRP A 155 10.16 8.56 14.10
CA TRP A 155 8.77 8.24 14.47
C TRP A 155 7.98 9.53 14.67
N ILE A 156 7.07 9.81 13.74
CA ILE A 156 6.24 11.01 13.72
C ILE A 156 4.78 10.56 13.76
N ASN A 157 4.11 10.77 14.89
CA ASN A 157 2.75 10.30 15.14
C ASN A 157 1.70 11.42 15.24
N HIS A 158 2.08 12.64 14.89
CA HIS A 158 1.23 13.83 14.81
C HIS A 158 1.72 14.76 13.70
N VAL A 159 0.95 15.77 13.34
CA VAL A 159 1.40 16.79 12.36
C VAL A 159 2.51 17.64 12.99
N ILE A 160 3.63 17.74 12.29
CA ILE A 160 4.79 18.49 12.74
C ILE A 160 4.97 19.77 11.93
N THR A 161 5.56 20.78 12.55
CA THR A 161 6.06 21.97 11.88
C THR A 161 7.39 21.69 11.17
N SER A 162 7.86 22.61 10.32
CA SER A 162 9.16 22.49 9.65
C SER A 162 10.34 22.34 10.64
N GLU A 163 10.24 22.90 11.84
CA GLU A 163 11.25 22.76 12.89
C GLU A 163 11.29 21.31 13.46
N GLY A 164 10.13 20.67 13.60
CA GLY A 164 10.02 19.28 14.08
C GLY A 164 10.53 18.24 13.07
N ALA A 165 10.75 18.63 11.80
CA ALA A 165 11.17 17.71 10.74
C ALA A 165 12.62 17.21 10.86
N TYR A 166 13.43 17.80 11.73
CA TYR A 166 14.87 17.51 11.89
C TYR A 166 15.19 16.66 13.15
N GLY A 167 14.23 15.87 13.61
CA GLY A 167 14.42 14.97 14.74
C GLY A 167 15.38 13.79 14.45
N PRO A 168 15.90 13.15 15.50
CA PRO A 168 16.72 11.94 15.36
C PRO A 168 15.88 10.77 14.82
N ARG A 169 16.57 9.75 14.33
CA ARG A 169 15.91 8.48 14.00
C ARG A 169 15.56 7.72 15.29
N THR A 170 14.37 7.16 15.31
CA THR A 170 13.92 6.23 16.36
C THR A 170 14.38 4.82 16.02
N PRO A 171 14.89 4.04 16.98
CA PRO A 171 15.25 2.65 16.74
C PRO A 171 14.09 1.86 16.11
N ARG A 172 14.41 1.03 15.11
CA ARG A 172 13.42 0.20 14.41
C ARG A 172 12.55 -0.60 15.38
N SER A 173 13.13 -1.17 16.42
CA SER A 173 12.40 -1.96 17.42
C SER A 173 11.30 -1.16 18.12
N GLU A 174 11.57 0.10 18.48
CA GLU A 174 10.62 0.99 19.15
C GLU A 174 9.49 1.42 18.19
N VAL A 175 9.83 1.67 16.92
CA VAL A 175 8.81 1.93 15.88
C VAL A 175 7.88 0.71 15.77
N ILE A 176 8.45 -0.50 15.66
CA ILE A 176 7.65 -1.73 15.54
C ILE A 176 6.78 -1.96 16.78
N ASP A 177 7.26 -1.66 18.00
CA ASP A 177 6.45 -1.73 19.23
C ASP A 177 5.23 -0.80 19.15
N SER A 178 5.44 0.40 18.64
CA SER A 178 4.37 1.38 18.42
C SER A 178 3.36 0.88 17.40
N LEU A 179 3.83 0.24 16.29
CA LEU A 179 2.94 -0.34 15.29
C LEU A 179 2.10 -1.49 15.87
N MET A 180 2.70 -2.36 16.69
CA MET A 180 1.95 -3.45 17.34
C MET A 180 0.83 -2.90 18.22
N THR A 181 1.11 -1.84 18.97
CA THR A 181 0.12 -1.16 19.81
C THR A 181 -1.01 -0.53 18.99
N ASP A 182 -0.66 0.18 17.91
CA ASP A 182 -1.64 0.79 17.01
C ASP A 182 -2.54 -0.27 16.35
N LEU A 183 -1.96 -1.40 15.91
CA LEU A 183 -2.69 -2.49 15.28
C LEU A 183 -3.58 -3.27 16.25
N ASP A 184 -3.16 -3.45 17.52
CA ASP A 184 -4.01 -4.04 18.56
C ASP A 184 -5.24 -3.17 18.83
N TRP A 185 -5.03 -1.86 18.97
CA TRP A 185 -6.12 -0.94 19.16
C TRP A 185 -7.04 -0.94 17.93
N ALA A 186 -6.49 -0.89 16.72
CA ALA A 186 -7.27 -0.92 15.49
C ALA A 186 -8.12 -2.20 15.38
N ALA A 187 -7.52 -3.37 15.64
CA ALA A 187 -8.25 -4.65 15.62
C ALA A 187 -9.37 -4.71 16.68
N SER A 188 -9.29 -3.93 17.76
CA SER A 188 -10.35 -3.84 18.77
C SER A 188 -11.52 -2.96 18.37
N LYS A 189 -11.34 -2.06 17.39
CA LYS A 189 -12.32 -1.06 16.96
C LYS A 189 -12.96 -1.37 15.62
N LEU A 190 -12.25 -2.05 14.74
CA LEU A 190 -12.72 -2.40 13.41
C LEU A 190 -13.80 -3.47 13.42
N PRO A 191 -14.74 -3.45 12.46
CA PRO A 191 -15.81 -4.43 12.37
C PRO A 191 -15.26 -5.83 12.11
N HIS A 192 -15.95 -6.84 12.67
CA HIS A 192 -15.63 -8.24 12.49
C HIS A 192 -16.13 -8.80 11.15
N GLU A 193 -17.14 -8.17 10.60
CA GLU A 193 -17.73 -8.55 9.32
C GLU A 193 -16.88 -8.01 8.18
N ARG A 194 -16.73 -8.80 7.12
CA ARG A 194 -16.11 -8.36 5.88
C ARG A 194 -16.89 -7.18 5.30
N GLN A 195 -16.16 -6.17 4.85
CA GLN A 195 -16.78 -4.98 4.27
C GLN A 195 -17.30 -5.27 2.86
N THR A 196 -18.55 -4.89 2.59
CA THR A 196 -19.27 -5.14 1.34
C THR A 196 -20.04 -3.90 0.89
N GLY A 197 -20.60 -3.93 -0.33
CA GLY A 197 -21.34 -2.80 -0.90
C GLY A 197 -20.50 -1.54 -0.97
N ASP A 198 -21.04 -0.41 -0.49
CA ASP A 198 -20.35 0.90 -0.51
C ASP A 198 -19.08 0.95 0.35
N ASN A 199 -18.83 -0.08 1.15
CA ASN A 199 -17.65 -0.20 1.99
C ASN A 199 -16.65 -1.26 1.48
N VAL A 200 -16.89 -1.87 0.32
CA VAL A 200 -15.93 -2.84 -0.25
C VAL A 200 -14.54 -2.21 -0.38
N GLY A 201 -13.51 -2.96 -0.01
CA GLY A 201 -12.13 -2.47 0.02
C GLY A 201 -11.72 -1.69 1.28
N ARG A 202 -12.65 -1.33 2.19
CA ARG A 202 -12.30 -0.77 3.49
C ARG A 202 -11.75 -1.85 4.42
N ILE A 203 -10.80 -1.43 5.26
CA ILE A 203 -10.12 -2.32 6.20
C ILE A 203 -11.08 -2.73 7.31
N ASP A 204 -11.14 -4.02 7.58
CA ASP A 204 -11.83 -4.63 8.72
C ASP A 204 -10.83 -5.10 9.80
N ARG A 205 -11.33 -5.72 10.86
CA ARG A 205 -10.52 -6.30 11.94
C ARG A 205 -9.47 -7.28 11.41
N TRP A 206 -9.82 -8.07 10.43
CA TRP A 206 -8.96 -9.11 9.89
C TRP A 206 -7.80 -8.51 9.08
N GLY A 207 -8.07 -7.40 8.40
CA GLY A 207 -7.04 -6.59 7.73
C GLY A 207 -6.00 -6.06 8.72
N ALA A 208 -6.43 -5.56 9.88
CA ALA A 208 -5.52 -5.13 10.94
C ALA A 208 -4.68 -6.30 11.49
N LEU A 209 -5.29 -7.46 11.72
CA LEU A 209 -4.59 -8.66 12.19
C LEU A 209 -3.63 -9.23 11.13
N ALA A 210 -4.01 -9.22 9.85
CA ALA A 210 -3.13 -9.66 8.75
C ALA A 210 -1.89 -8.76 8.63
N MET A 211 -2.09 -7.44 8.74
CA MET A 211 -0.99 -6.49 8.78
C MET A 211 -0.08 -6.72 9.99
N LYS A 212 -0.68 -6.95 11.16
CA LYS A 212 0.05 -7.26 12.40
C LYS A 212 0.88 -8.54 12.24
N ALA A 213 0.29 -9.61 11.70
CA ALA A 213 0.98 -10.88 11.48
C ALA A 213 2.19 -10.69 10.55
N ARG A 214 2.03 -9.98 9.43
CA ARG A 214 3.09 -9.71 8.47
C ARG A 214 4.24 -8.89 9.08
N ILE A 215 3.91 -7.79 9.76
CA ILE A 215 4.92 -6.92 10.38
C ILE A 215 5.67 -7.67 11.49
N ALA A 216 4.95 -8.42 12.32
CA ALA A 216 5.55 -9.21 13.40
C ALA A 216 6.48 -10.31 12.85
N LEU A 217 6.06 -11.04 11.82
CA LEU A 217 6.87 -12.08 11.17
C LEU A 217 8.18 -11.51 10.62
N GLN A 218 8.11 -10.42 9.87
CA GLN A 218 9.29 -9.76 9.28
C GLN A 218 10.27 -9.21 10.34
N ASN A 219 9.78 -8.98 11.56
CA ASN A 219 10.60 -8.49 12.68
C ASN A 219 10.86 -9.57 13.73
N GLU A 220 10.80 -10.84 13.34
CA GLU A 220 11.14 -12.04 14.16
C GLU A 220 10.30 -12.18 15.45
N ARG A 221 9.13 -11.53 15.50
CA ARG A 221 8.18 -11.64 16.60
C ARG A 221 7.20 -12.78 16.35
N TYR A 222 7.74 -13.98 16.28
CA TYR A 222 7.02 -15.17 15.78
C TYR A 222 5.76 -15.50 16.58
N ASP A 223 5.78 -15.36 17.91
CA ASP A 223 4.61 -15.62 18.76
C ASP A 223 3.44 -14.67 18.45
N ILE A 224 3.76 -13.37 18.21
CA ILE A 224 2.76 -12.36 17.85
C ILE A 224 2.21 -12.66 16.45
N ALA A 225 3.10 -12.98 15.50
CA ALA A 225 2.72 -13.32 14.15
C ALA A 225 1.80 -14.55 14.10
N ALA A 226 2.22 -15.63 14.79
CA ALA A 226 1.45 -16.87 14.86
C ALA A 226 0.07 -16.67 15.50
N LYS A 227 -0.02 -15.90 16.60
CA LYS A 227 -1.28 -15.61 17.26
C LYS A 227 -2.24 -14.82 16.38
N ALA A 228 -1.74 -13.78 15.69
CA ALA A 228 -2.57 -12.96 14.83
C ALA A 228 -3.04 -13.73 13.58
N ALA A 229 -2.17 -14.52 12.96
CA ALA A 229 -2.54 -15.37 11.83
C ALA A 229 -3.54 -16.47 12.25
N LYS A 230 -3.32 -17.10 13.41
CA LYS A 230 -4.24 -18.11 13.92
C LYS A 230 -5.63 -17.56 14.20
N GLU A 231 -5.73 -16.34 14.72
CA GLU A 231 -7.02 -15.68 14.97
C GLU A 231 -7.81 -15.50 13.66
N ILE A 232 -7.13 -15.14 12.56
CA ILE A 232 -7.75 -15.00 11.24
C ILE A 232 -8.22 -16.37 10.73
N ILE A 233 -7.36 -17.39 10.84
CA ILE A 233 -7.66 -18.75 10.33
C ILE A 233 -8.83 -19.39 11.09
N ASP A 234 -8.87 -19.24 12.41
CA ASP A 234 -9.87 -19.89 13.25
C ASP A 234 -11.22 -19.17 13.23
N ASN A 235 -11.24 -17.85 13.09
CA ASN A 235 -12.40 -17.01 13.35
C ASN A 235 -12.76 -16.04 12.22
N GLY A 236 -11.86 -15.86 11.23
CA GLY A 236 -12.07 -14.94 10.11
C GLY A 236 -13.02 -15.52 9.05
N PRO A 237 -13.62 -14.66 8.23
CA PRO A 237 -14.51 -15.06 7.15
C PRO A 237 -13.75 -15.40 5.85
N TYR A 238 -12.43 -15.62 5.93
CA TYR A 238 -11.55 -15.80 4.78
C TYR A 238 -11.21 -17.28 4.58
N ASP A 239 -11.08 -17.65 3.31
CA ASP A 239 -10.66 -18.98 2.88
C ASP A 239 -9.93 -18.89 1.54
N LEU A 240 -9.26 -19.95 1.13
CA LEU A 240 -8.57 -20.00 -0.14
C LEU A 240 -9.58 -19.98 -1.31
N TYR A 241 -9.25 -19.20 -2.33
CA TYR A 241 -9.98 -19.10 -3.58
C TYR A 241 -9.24 -19.88 -4.69
N ASP A 242 -9.90 -20.07 -5.82
CA ASP A 242 -9.27 -20.71 -6.98
C ASP A 242 -8.05 -19.89 -7.44
N TYR A 243 -6.88 -20.53 -7.45
CA TYR A 243 -5.60 -19.87 -7.70
C TYR A 243 -5.52 -19.24 -9.11
N GLU A 244 -6.08 -19.91 -10.12
CA GLU A 244 -6.07 -19.42 -11.50
C GLU A 244 -6.95 -18.15 -11.63
N LYS A 245 -8.09 -18.15 -10.96
CA LYS A 245 -9.07 -17.06 -11.03
C LYS A 245 -8.74 -15.86 -10.15
N LEU A 246 -7.92 -16.06 -9.12
CA LEU A 246 -7.65 -15.05 -8.08
C LEU A 246 -7.16 -13.71 -8.66
N TYR A 247 -6.36 -13.75 -9.71
CA TYR A 247 -5.77 -12.58 -10.36
C TYR A 247 -6.43 -12.20 -11.70
N HIS A 248 -7.56 -12.81 -12.03
CA HIS A 248 -8.38 -12.50 -13.19
C HIS A 248 -9.60 -11.65 -12.78
N LEU A 249 -10.32 -11.12 -13.77
CA LEU A 249 -11.57 -10.37 -13.52
C LEU A 249 -12.60 -11.17 -12.71
N GLU A 250 -12.59 -12.49 -12.87
CA GLU A 250 -13.46 -13.39 -12.12
C GLU A 250 -13.13 -13.42 -10.61
N GLY A 251 -11.91 -13.07 -10.24
CA GLY A 251 -11.45 -13.00 -8.85
C GLY A 251 -11.56 -11.59 -8.25
N ASP A 252 -12.01 -10.60 -9.01
CA ASP A 252 -12.19 -9.25 -8.49
C ASP A 252 -13.26 -9.21 -7.41
N ILE A 253 -12.87 -8.80 -6.20
CA ILE A 253 -13.75 -8.80 -5.02
C ILE A 253 -14.95 -7.85 -5.15
N GLU A 254 -14.87 -6.83 -6.00
CA GLU A 254 -15.99 -5.94 -6.28
C GLU A 254 -17.09 -6.69 -7.04
N ASN A 255 -16.70 -7.49 -8.02
CA ASN A 255 -17.60 -8.20 -8.92
C ASN A 255 -17.90 -9.64 -8.49
N ASN A 256 -17.07 -10.19 -7.59
CA ASN A 256 -17.21 -11.57 -7.11
C ASN A 256 -17.13 -11.66 -5.58
N PRO A 257 -18.26 -11.63 -4.90
CA PRO A 257 -18.30 -11.76 -3.44
C PRO A 257 -17.83 -13.14 -2.93
N ASP A 258 -17.74 -14.15 -3.81
CA ASP A 258 -17.28 -15.50 -3.45
C ASP A 258 -15.74 -15.58 -3.32
N ASN A 259 -15.00 -14.56 -3.78
CA ASN A 259 -13.57 -14.47 -3.49
C ASN A 259 -13.34 -14.06 -2.04
N ASN A 260 -13.13 -15.06 -1.20
CA ASN A 260 -12.86 -14.88 0.22
C ASN A 260 -11.37 -14.93 0.58
N GLU A 261 -10.44 -14.92 -0.38
CA GLU A 261 -9.00 -14.98 -0.07
C GLU A 261 -8.41 -13.59 0.18
N ALA A 262 -8.84 -12.57 -0.57
CA ALA A 262 -8.30 -11.23 -0.46
C ALA A 262 -8.77 -10.52 0.82
N ILE A 263 -7.82 -10.27 1.75
CA ILE A 263 -8.11 -9.62 3.04
C ILE A 263 -8.05 -8.08 2.90
N ILE A 264 -7.05 -7.55 2.22
CA ILE A 264 -6.92 -6.12 1.92
C ILE A 264 -6.70 -5.99 0.41
N SER A 265 -7.54 -5.19 -0.24
CA SER A 265 -7.46 -4.96 -1.69
C SER A 265 -7.68 -3.50 -2.03
N SER A 266 -6.88 -3.00 -2.96
CA SER A 266 -7.16 -1.73 -3.64
C SER A 266 -8.12 -1.99 -4.79
N ILE A 267 -9.28 -1.35 -4.75
CA ILE A 267 -10.30 -1.50 -5.78
C ILE A 267 -10.01 -0.56 -6.95
N TYR A 268 -9.99 -1.11 -8.15
CA TYR A 268 -9.86 -0.36 -9.41
C TYR A 268 -11.12 -0.55 -10.22
N VAL A 269 -11.72 0.54 -10.66
CA VAL A 269 -12.97 0.56 -11.42
C VAL A 269 -12.72 1.22 -12.76
N ASN A 270 -13.09 0.55 -13.84
CA ASN A 270 -12.89 1.07 -15.18
C ASN A 270 -13.49 2.46 -15.33
N ASP A 271 -12.80 3.36 -16.04
CA ASP A 271 -13.18 4.76 -16.27
C ASP A 271 -13.29 5.66 -15.03
N ILE A 272 -13.16 5.09 -13.82
CA ILE A 272 -13.17 5.86 -12.56
C ILE A 272 -11.77 5.90 -11.96
N ARG A 273 -11.16 4.74 -11.81
CA ARG A 273 -9.83 4.58 -11.21
C ARG A 273 -9.10 3.43 -11.88
N ASN A 274 -8.21 3.77 -12.79
CA ASN A 274 -7.41 2.81 -13.54
C ASN A 274 -6.02 2.64 -12.90
N ASN A 275 -5.45 1.45 -13.00
CA ASN A 275 -4.02 1.23 -12.82
C ASN A 275 -3.31 1.25 -14.18
N ASN A 276 -2.00 1.46 -14.19
CA ASN A 276 -1.24 1.43 -15.44
C ASN A 276 -0.42 0.15 -15.64
N MET A 277 -0.81 -0.95 -15.00
CA MET A 277 -0.11 -2.24 -15.12
C MET A 277 -0.01 -2.71 -16.57
N SER A 278 -1.04 -2.51 -17.37
CA SER A 278 -1.02 -2.87 -18.78
C SER A 278 0.08 -2.17 -19.58
N ASN A 279 0.36 -0.89 -19.30
CA ASN A 279 1.45 -0.18 -19.98
C ASN A 279 2.84 -0.75 -19.66
N GLU A 280 3.02 -1.28 -18.44
CA GLU A 280 4.33 -1.78 -18.00
C GLU A 280 4.53 -3.27 -18.26
N THR A 281 3.44 -4.01 -18.47
CA THR A 281 3.49 -5.46 -18.69
C THR A 281 3.20 -5.86 -20.15
N CYS A 282 2.41 -5.04 -20.87
CA CYS A 282 1.80 -5.45 -22.14
C CYS A 282 2.32 -4.71 -23.35
N SER A 283 3.08 -3.62 -23.22
CA SER A 283 3.60 -2.91 -24.38
C SER A 283 4.72 -3.72 -25.06
N PRO A 284 4.51 -4.22 -26.26
CA PRO A 284 5.52 -5.04 -26.94
C PRO A 284 6.74 -4.23 -27.40
N VAL A 285 6.65 -2.89 -27.39
CA VAL A 285 7.69 -2.04 -28.00
C VAL A 285 8.57 -1.37 -26.93
N ASP A 286 8.01 -0.92 -25.81
CA ASP A 286 8.74 -0.03 -24.89
C ASP A 286 8.80 -0.51 -23.43
N PHE A 287 7.92 -1.39 -22.96
CA PHE A 287 7.67 -1.53 -21.52
C PHE A 287 7.50 -2.95 -20.97
N ILE A 288 8.21 -3.96 -21.52
CA ILE A 288 8.31 -5.22 -20.79
C ILE A 288 9.27 -5.01 -19.62
N ARG A 289 8.75 -4.46 -18.54
CA ARG A 289 9.58 -4.07 -17.41
C ARG A 289 9.62 -5.09 -16.31
N PHE A 290 8.56 -5.88 -16.14
CA PHE A 290 8.49 -6.96 -15.16
C PHE A 290 8.81 -8.28 -15.81
N ASN A 291 10.01 -8.81 -15.54
CA ASN A 291 10.42 -10.10 -16.07
C ASN A 291 10.71 -11.03 -14.89
N PRO A 292 10.27 -12.29 -14.95
CA PRO A 292 10.66 -13.27 -13.94
C PRO A 292 12.16 -13.49 -13.96
N THR A 293 12.75 -13.65 -12.78
CA THR A 293 14.14 -14.05 -12.69
C THR A 293 14.27 -15.54 -13.00
N LYS A 294 15.46 -15.96 -13.43
CA LYS A 294 15.77 -17.39 -13.56
C LYS A 294 15.59 -18.12 -12.22
N THR A 295 15.93 -17.49 -11.13
CA THR A 295 15.76 -18.04 -9.78
C THR A 295 14.31 -18.40 -9.50
N LEU A 296 13.37 -17.51 -9.83
CA LEU A 296 11.95 -17.80 -9.70
C LEU A 296 11.51 -18.97 -10.58
N VAL A 297 11.90 -18.94 -11.85
CA VAL A 297 11.54 -20.03 -12.79
C VAL A 297 12.09 -21.37 -12.32
N ASP A 298 13.33 -21.41 -11.84
CA ASP A 298 13.96 -22.64 -11.35
C ASP A 298 13.32 -23.15 -10.03
N ALA A 299 12.77 -22.26 -9.23
CA ALA A 299 12.12 -22.61 -7.96
C ALA A 299 10.83 -23.41 -8.14
N TYR A 300 10.16 -23.27 -9.28
CA TYR A 300 9.03 -24.15 -9.58
C TYR A 300 9.53 -25.57 -9.82
N LEU A 301 9.02 -26.53 -9.09
CA LEU A 301 9.36 -27.94 -9.25
C LEU A 301 8.74 -28.52 -10.53
N CYS A 302 9.22 -29.69 -10.95
CA CYS A 302 8.53 -30.49 -11.94
C CYS A 302 7.25 -31.10 -11.32
N ILE A 303 6.32 -31.56 -12.16
CA ILE A 303 5.04 -32.14 -11.74
C ILE A 303 5.22 -33.38 -10.85
N ASP A 304 6.38 -34.04 -10.94
CA ASP A 304 6.78 -35.17 -10.10
C ASP A 304 7.42 -34.73 -8.76
N GLY A 305 7.46 -33.42 -8.48
CA GLY A 305 8.06 -32.86 -7.28
C GLY A 305 9.60 -32.74 -7.32
N MET A 306 10.23 -33.10 -8.41
CA MET A 306 11.68 -32.98 -8.58
C MET A 306 12.08 -31.57 -9.03
N PRO A 307 13.28 -31.09 -8.69
CA PRO A 307 13.80 -29.85 -9.24
C PRO A 307 13.88 -29.89 -10.78
N ALA A 308 13.78 -28.73 -11.40
CA ALA A 308 14.00 -28.61 -12.84
C ALA A 308 15.33 -29.27 -13.23
N LYS A 309 15.31 -30.13 -14.23
CA LYS A 309 16.48 -30.96 -14.59
C LYS A 309 17.69 -30.09 -14.92
N PRO A 310 18.87 -30.36 -14.33
CA PRO A 310 20.09 -29.60 -14.57
C PRO A 310 20.59 -29.60 -16.00
N GLY A 311 20.10 -30.49 -16.84
CA GLY A 311 20.51 -30.61 -18.27
C GLY A 311 20.08 -29.47 -19.15
N LEU A 312 19.30 -28.51 -18.65
CA LEU A 312 19.04 -27.27 -19.34
C LEU A 312 20.17 -26.26 -19.06
N GLU A 313 21.40 -26.70 -19.36
CA GLU A 313 22.62 -25.86 -19.24
C GLU A 313 22.66 -24.68 -20.22
N TYR A 314 21.59 -24.39 -20.88
CA TYR A 314 21.44 -23.33 -21.90
C TYR A 314 21.71 -21.94 -21.35
N TYR A 315 21.59 -21.80 -20.07
CA TYR A 315 21.85 -20.54 -19.35
C TYR A 315 23.29 -20.39 -18.85
N LYS A 316 24.16 -21.36 -19.08
CA LYS A 316 25.57 -21.12 -18.87
C LYS A 316 26.04 -20.12 -19.94
N ARG A 317 26.20 -18.89 -19.53
CA ARG A 317 26.87 -17.85 -20.30
C ARG A 317 28.27 -18.33 -20.65
N THR A 318 28.47 -18.80 -21.84
CA THR A 318 29.80 -19.14 -22.37
C THR A 318 30.50 -17.92 -22.96
N ASP A 319 29.75 -16.83 -23.20
CA ASP A 319 30.26 -15.56 -23.73
C ASP A 319 29.39 -14.38 -23.26
N ILE A 320 30.04 -13.35 -22.72
CA ILE A 320 29.39 -12.13 -22.24
C ILE A 320 28.78 -11.30 -23.38
N LYS A 321 29.26 -11.46 -24.59
CA LYS A 321 28.89 -10.68 -25.78
C LYS A 321 27.65 -11.20 -26.50
N THR A 322 27.27 -12.44 -26.25
CA THR A 322 26.09 -13.03 -26.89
C THR A 322 25.10 -13.48 -25.84
N SER A 323 23.87 -12.96 -25.93
CA SER A 323 22.80 -13.49 -25.10
C SER A 323 22.69 -15.00 -25.31
N PRO A 324 22.66 -15.81 -24.24
CA PRO A 324 22.47 -17.26 -24.36
C PRO A 324 21.19 -17.62 -25.13
N LEU A 325 20.20 -16.78 -25.09
CA LEU A 325 18.92 -16.92 -25.79
C LEU A 325 19.10 -16.96 -27.33
N TYR A 326 20.12 -16.29 -27.87
CA TYR A 326 20.37 -16.32 -29.33
C TYR A 326 21.00 -17.61 -29.86
N LYS A 327 21.52 -18.46 -29.00
CA LYS A 327 22.12 -19.73 -29.37
C LYS A 327 21.24 -20.93 -29.15
N TYR A 328 20.07 -20.69 -28.51
CA TYR A 328 19.12 -21.74 -28.21
C TYR A 328 18.14 -21.87 -29.38
N PRO A 329 17.98 -23.04 -29.97
CA PRO A 329 16.96 -23.23 -30.99
C PRO A 329 15.58 -22.95 -30.42
N GLU A 330 14.80 -22.08 -31.06
CA GLU A 330 13.43 -21.69 -30.64
C GLU A 330 12.55 -22.92 -30.39
N GLU A 331 12.75 -23.97 -31.14
CA GLU A 331 12.05 -25.25 -31.02
C GLU A 331 12.18 -25.93 -29.65
N HIS A 332 13.15 -25.53 -28.83
CA HIS A 332 13.40 -26.12 -27.51
C HIS A 332 13.02 -25.19 -26.36
N TYR A 333 12.66 -23.93 -26.62
CA TYR A 333 12.29 -23.01 -25.53
C TYR A 333 11.12 -23.50 -24.69
N ALA A 334 10.15 -24.13 -25.35
CA ALA A 334 8.97 -24.65 -24.66
C ALA A 334 9.31 -25.83 -23.72
N ASP A 335 10.35 -26.60 -23.99
CA ASP A 335 10.72 -27.80 -23.23
C ASP A 335 11.07 -27.45 -21.76
N TYR A 336 11.68 -26.27 -21.55
CA TYR A 336 12.07 -25.82 -20.23
C TYR A 336 10.87 -25.54 -19.31
N PHE A 337 9.76 -25.17 -19.89
CA PHE A 337 8.53 -24.81 -19.20
C PHE A 337 7.50 -25.93 -19.15
N GLN A 338 7.79 -27.08 -19.75
CA GLN A 338 6.90 -28.24 -19.75
C GLN A 338 7.08 -29.10 -18.49
N ASN A 339 6.01 -29.79 -18.13
CA ASN A 339 6.01 -30.73 -17.00
C ASN A 339 6.45 -30.07 -15.67
N ARG A 340 6.12 -28.81 -15.49
CA ARG A 340 6.39 -28.03 -14.28
C ARG A 340 5.13 -27.91 -13.43
N ASP A 341 5.30 -27.47 -12.20
CA ASP A 341 4.19 -27.11 -11.32
C ASP A 341 3.14 -26.27 -12.08
N PRO A 342 1.87 -26.64 -12.09
CA PRO A 342 0.83 -25.91 -12.83
C PRO A 342 0.77 -24.41 -12.50
N ARG A 343 1.08 -24.03 -11.25
CA ARG A 343 1.11 -22.62 -10.83
C ARG A 343 2.12 -21.76 -11.59
N MET A 344 3.17 -22.38 -12.14
CA MET A 344 4.13 -21.65 -12.96
C MET A 344 3.45 -21.02 -14.19
N ARG A 345 2.61 -21.77 -14.91
CA ARG A 345 1.90 -21.26 -16.08
C ARG A 345 0.82 -20.24 -15.73
N MET A 346 0.24 -20.34 -14.54
CA MET A 346 -0.73 -19.36 -14.02
C MET A 346 -0.07 -18.05 -13.60
N THR A 347 1.24 -18.08 -13.32
CA THR A 347 2.00 -16.90 -12.81
C THR A 347 2.88 -16.27 -13.88
N LEU A 348 3.46 -17.07 -14.76
CA LEU A 348 4.45 -16.65 -15.74
C LEU A 348 3.92 -16.82 -17.17
N PHE A 349 4.09 -15.75 -17.96
CA PHE A 349 3.91 -15.84 -19.39
C PHE A 349 5.13 -16.53 -20.01
N THR A 350 4.92 -17.68 -20.63
CA THR A 350 5.99 -18.55 -21.13
C THR A 350 6.03 -18.60 -22.66
N PRO A 351 7.17 -18.95 -23.28
CA PRO A 351 7.24 -19.10 -24.72
C PRO A 351 6.17 -20.05 -25.26
N GLY A 352 5.41 -19.59 -26.24
CA GLY A 352 4.30 -20.34 -26.86
C GLY A 352 2.92 -20.03 -26.26
N ASP A 353 2.86 -19.30 -25.15
CA ASP A 353 1.58 -18.81 -24.61
C ASP A 353 1.03 -17.68 -25.49
N GLN A 354 -0.28 -17.65 -25.65
CA GLN A 354 -0.96 -16.58 -26.38
C GLN A 354 -1.26 -15.41 -25.43
N TRP A 355 -0.88 -14.21 -25.84
CA TRP A 355 -1.27 -13.01 -25.16
C TRP A 355 -2.71 -12.64 -25.58
N GLY A 356 -3.65 -12.72 -24.66
CA GLY A 356 -5.03 -12.28 -24.88
C GLY A 356 -5.09 -10.75 -24.94
N GLY A 357 -4.81 -10.17 -26.09
CA GLY A 357 -5.00 -8.75 -26.32
C GLY A 357 -6.40 -8.48 -26.79
N GLY A 358 -7.18 -7.74 -26.03
CA GLY A 358 -8.38 -7.01 -26.42
C GLY A 358 -9.52 -7.76 -27.11
N ASP A 359 -10.69 -7.19 -27.07
CA ASP A 359 -11.96 -7.69 -27.63
C ASP A 359 -11.97 -7.97 -29.15
N ASP A 360 -10.91 -7.67 -29.86
CA ASP A 360 -10.88 -7.70 -31.34
C ASP A 360 -10.36 -9.01 -31.95
N GLY A 361 -10.04 -10.00 -31.14
CA GLY A 361 -9.75 -11.38 -31.60
C GLY A 361 -8.55 -11.59 -32.55
N ASP A 362 -7.85 -10.52 -32.95
CA ASP A 362 -6.89 -10.54 -34.06
C ASP A 362 -5.40 -10.36 -33.68
N ALA A 363 -5.06 -10.25 -32.42
CA ALA A 363 -3.65 -10.10 -32.03
C ALA A 363 -3.09 -11.40 -31.46
N GLU A 364 -2.86 -12.39 -32.30
CA GLU A 364 -1.91 -13.47 -32.04
C GLU A 364 -0.49 -12.89 -31.96
N TYR A 365 -0.13 -12.30 -30.82
CA TYR A 365 1.29 -12.03 -30.56
C TYR A 365 1.94 -13.31 -30.06
N ARG A 366 2.37 -14.15 -31.03
CA ARG A 366 3.35 -15.19 -30.73
C ARG A 366 4.68 -14.49 -30.54
N ARG A 367 5.22 -14.53 -29.33
CA ARG A 367 6.65 -14.25 -29.18
C ARG A 367 7.44 -15.52 -29.30
N PRO A 368 8.58 -15.46 -30.03
CA PRO A 368 9.49 -16.58 -30.13
C PRO A 368 10.12 -16.94 -28.80
#